data_e75f5d611b45b95c236243aae037ca45
#
_entry.id   e75f5d611b45b95c236243aae037ca45
#
_cell.length_a   1.000
_cell.length_b   1.000
_cell.length_c   1.000
_cell.angle_alpha   90.00
_cell.angle_beta   90.00
_cell.angle_gamma   90.00
#
_symmetry.space_group_name_H-M   'P 1'
#
loop_
_entity.id
_entity.type
_entity.pdbx_description
1 polymer ?
#
loop_
_entity_poly.entity_id
_entity_poly.type
_entity_poly.pdbx_seq_one_letter_code
_entity_poly.pdbx_strand_id
1 'polypeptide(L)'
;MWNNWPPLSVSAPIQLVFRTDLTPSAVRIAASGCITALGDAPATYRALVAGERALKMQPALGQEGGDAVPIALCAGRSLDETAPPNWLSYVRRLTDEISQGAPWGSPRKPVFITSSNFGVGSLYAFRRTQENAHLEYGTPSNCIEWLRTQLAWGPRVTTFSHACVSAHLGLLQASRILHTGLADEALIFTFDFLSPFVAGGFQALKILNSEFPAPYEDRATGSIGLGDGLGYIILTRDRGDVKIAAQSVHNEMHHFTANEPTGTGFSRCLENIIAASAGRRVWLKGHGTGTLDAGRLEAHALQAAFGDAPLVSWKGSFGHTLGSCGVVELAIVVEALRHGKTPGTIGTTGPGFTPGVAREPFDNTAYDGVVCTSNAFGGAHAALLVERA
;
A
#
# COMPACT_ATOMS: atom_id res chain seq x y z
N MET A 1 25.28 6.76 -43.37
CA MET A 1 24.87 8.20 -43.34
C MET A 1 24.34 8.54 -41.96
N TRP A 2 25.21 8.63 -40.94
CA TRP A 2 24.84 8.96 -39.57
C TRP A 2 25.97 9.83 -39.00
N ASN A 3 26.10 11.09 -39.44
CA ASN A 3 27.02 12.05 -38.82
C ASN A 3 26.75 13.45 -39.38
N ASN A 4 25.70 14.13 -38.87
CA ASN A 4 25.57 15.59 -39.02
C ASN A 4 24.49 16.09 -38.03
N TRP A 5 24.78 16.01 -36.76
CA TRP A 5 24.11 16.84 -35.76
C TRP A 5 25.03 18.02 -35.44
N PRO A 6 24.55 19.26 -35.47
CA PRO A 6 25.33 20.38 -35.04
C PRO A 6 25.64 20.25 -33.53
N PRO A 7 26.82 20.71 -33.07
CA PRO A 7 27.14 20.69 -31.65
C PRO A 7 26.12 21.56 -30.90
N LEU A 8 25.43 20.94 -29.90
CA LEU A 8 24.61 21.68 -28.96
C LEU A 8 25.52 22.65 -28.20
N SER A 9 25.28 23.96 -28.35
CA SER A 9 25.89 24.97 -27.50
C SER A 9 25.47 24.71 -26.07
N VAL A 10 26.42 24.35 -25.22
CA VAL A 10 26.25 24.22 -23.78
C VAL A 10 26.03 25.63 -23.23
N SER A 11 24.77 26.05 -23.16
CA SER A 11 24.39 27.18 -22.33
C SER A 11 24.62 26.81 -20.86
N ALA A 12 25.08 27.80 -20.05
CA ALA A 12 25.46 27.66 -18.66
C ALA A 12 24.56 26.70 -17.87
N PRO A 13 25.12 25.89 -16.94
CA PRO A 13 24.31 24.95 -16.18
C PRO A 13 23.23 25.73 -15.42
N ILE A 14 21.98 25.39 -15.71
CA ILE A 14 20.87 25.81 -14.88
C ILE A 14 21.14 25.15 -13.53
N GLN A 15 21.64 25.91 -12.56
CA GLN A 15 21.62 25.49 -11.16
C GLN A 15 20.16 25.41 -10.74
N LEU A 16 19.58 24.23 -10.88
CA LEU A 16 18.34 23.88 -10.15
C LEU A 16 18.71 23.90 -8.67
N VAL A 17 18.51 25.03 -8.03
CA VAL A 17 18.50 25.14 -6.57
C VAL A 17 17.27 24.38 -6.12
N PHE A 18 17.45 23.08 -5.85
CA PHE A 18 16.48 22.34 -5.06
C PHE A 18 16.50 22.98 -3.67
N ARG A 19 15.50 23.81 -3.36
CA ARG A 19 15.24 24.19 -1.99
C ARG A 19 14.86 22.90 -1.25
N THR A 20 15.80 22.35 -0.51
CA THR A 20 15.63 21.19 0.38
C THR A 20 14.91 21.56 1.67
N ASP A 21 14.60 22.82 1.88
CA ASP A 21 14.06 23.38 3.13
C ASP A 21 12.53 23.41 3.19
N LEU A 22 11.84 22.79 2.25
CA LEU A 22 10.41 22.54 2.38
C LEU A 22 10.25 21.30 3.28
N THR A 23 10.29 21.51 4.61
CA THR A 23 9.50 20.67 5.50
C THR A 23 8.07 20.78 4.96
N PRO A 24 7.52 19.74 4.33
CA PRO A 24 6.20 19.85 3.75
C PRO A 24 5.24 20.14 4.89
N SER A 25 4.51 21.24 4.83
CA SER A 25 3.43 21.47 5.78
C SER A 25 2.52 20.24 5.73
N ALA A 26 2.08 19.76 6.90
CA ALA A 26 1.25 18.56 6.99
C ALA A 26 0.03 18.68 6.06
N VAL A 27 -0.30 17.62 5.33
CA VAL A 27 -1.56 17.50 4.59
C VAL A 27 -2.57 16.73 5.41
N ARG A 28 -3.84 17.08 5.30
CA ARG A 28 -4.93 16.46 6.04
C ARG A 28 -5.65 15.42 5.20
N ILE A 29 -6.11 14.36 5.85
CA ILE A 29 -6.97 13.34 5.27
C ILE A 29 -8.41 13.80 5.48
N ALA A 30 -9.03 14.32 4.41
CA ALA A 30 -10.41 14.77 4.42
C ALA A 30 -11.41 13.62 4.40
N ALA A 31 -11.06 12.53 3.70
CA ALA A 31 -11.84 11.31 3.67
C ALA A 31 -10.93 10.11 3.36
N SER A 32 -11.34 8.93 3.81
CA SER A 32 -10.65 7.67 3.55
C SER A 32 -11.65 6.52 3.55
N GLY A 33 -11.38 5.51 2.75
CA GLY A 33 -12.16 4.27 2.73
C GLY A 33 -11.36 3.14 2.11
N CYS A 34 -11.73 1.91 2.43
CA CYS A 34 -11.17 0.73 1.78
C CYS A 34 -12.20 -0.40 1.73
N ILE A 35 -11.95 -1.37 0.88
CA ILE A 35 -12.61 -2.68 0.88
C ILE A 35 -11.54 -3.75 0.91
N THR A 36 -11.70 -4.70 1.81
CA THR A 36 -10.89 -5.90 1.95
C THR A 36 -11.80 -7.14 1.97
N ALA A 37 -11.22 -8.30 2.14
CA ALA A 37 -11.99 -9.53 2.37
C ALA A 37 -12.87 -9.49 3.64
N LEU A 38 -12.61 -8.56 4.56
CA LEU A 38 -13.39 -8.33 5.80
C LEU A 38 -14.50 -7.28 5.64
N GLY A 39 -14.62 -6.66 4.48
CA GLY A 39 -15.61 -5.62 4.19
C GLY A 39 -15.02 -4.23 3.99
N ASP A 40 -15.82 -3.20 4.25
CA ASP A 40 -15.38 -1.79 4.20
C ASP A 40 -14.44 -1.42 5.37
N ALA A 41 -13.93 -0.18 5.39
CA ALA A 41 -12.96 0.23 6.40
C ALA A 41 -13.48 0.07 7.83
N PRO A 42 -14.71 0.51 8.20
CA PRO A 42 -15.26 0.25 9.53
C PRO A 42 -15.44 -1.23 9.86
N ALA A 43 -15.90 -2.05 8.92
CA ALA A 43 -16.07 -3.49 9.14
C ALA A 43 -14.71 -4.18 9.28
N THR A 44 -13.75 -3.86 8.41
CA THR A 44 -12.38 -4.37 8.49
C THR A 44 -11.74 -4.01 9.82
N TYR A 45 -11.87 -2.75 10.25
CA TYR A 45 -11.35 -2.31 11.55
C TYR A 45 -11.95 -3.11 12.72
N ARG A 46 -13.28 -3.27 12.78
CA ARG A 46 -13.94 -4.05 13.84
C ARG A 46 -13.51 -5.51 13.86
N ALA A 47 -13.42 -6.14 12.69
CA ALA A 47 -12.95 -7.52 12.55
C ALA A 47 -11.49 -7.67 13.05
N LEU A 48 -10.62 -6.71 12.73
CA LEU A 48 -9.25 -6.72 13.23
C LEU A 48 -9.16 -6.55 14.75
N VAL A 49 -9.98 -5.67 15.34
CA VAL A 49 -10.05 -5.53 16.82
C VAL A 49 -10.57 -6.81 17.46
N ALA A 50 -11.45 -7.54 16.80
CA ALA A 50 -11.94 -8.86 17.24
C ALA A 50 -10.95 -10.01 16.99
N GLY A 51 -9.81 -9.76 16.33
CA GLY A 51 -8.83 -10.79 16.01
C GLY A 51 -9.21 -11.71 14.84
N GLU A 52 -10.15 -11.30 14.00
CA GLU A 52 -10.65 -12.13 12.90
C GLU A 52 -9.62 -12.27 11.77
N ARG A 53 -9.66 -13.44 11.10
CA ARG A 53 -8.84 -13.76 9.94
C ARG A 53 -9.72 -14.09 8.75
N ALA A 54 -9.54 -13.36 7.64
CA ALA A 54 -10.19 -13.63 6.36
C ALA A 54 -9.41 -14.59 5.46
N LEU A 55 -8.10 -14.76 5.69
CA LEU A 55 -7.27 -15.69 4.95
C LEU A 55 -7.80 -17.12 5.08
N LYS A 56 -7.95 -17.78 3.93
CA LYS A 56 -8.34 -19.19 3.82
C LYS A 56 -7.31 -19.91 2.97
N MET A 57 -7.03 -21.18 3.32
CA MET A 57 -6.22 -22.05 2.47
C MET A 57 -7.02 -22.39 1.21
N GLN A 58 -6.44 -22.08 0.07
CA GLN A 58 -7.03 -22.39 -1.24
C GLN A 58 -6.06 -23.25 -2.05
N PRO A 59 -6.55 -24.18 -2.90
CA PRO A 59 -5.71 -25.00 -3.74
C PRO A 59 -4.73 -24.15 -4.55
N ALA A 60 -3.53 -24.67 -4.75
CA ALA A 60 -2.52 -24.01 -5.58
C ALA A 60 -3.07 -23.76 -6.98
N LEU A 61 -2.88 -22.55 -7.43
CA LEU A 61 -3.56 -22.00 -8.61
C LEU A 61 -2.94 -22.54 -9.89
N GLY A 62 -3.74 -23.30 -10.64
CA GLY A 62 -3.41 -23.77 -11.96
C GLY A 62 -2.59 -25.05 -12.06
N GLN A 63 -2.34 -25.77 -10.95
CA GLN A 63 -1.73 -27.09 -10.95
C GLN A 63 -2.63 -28.07 -10.19
N GLU A 64 -3.07 -29.13 -10.85
CA GLU A 64 -3.71 -30.26 -10.17
C GLU A 64 -2.72 -30.84 -9.16
N GLY A 65 -3.11 -30.91 -7.87
CA GLY A 65 -2.28 -31.46 -6.78
C GLY A 65 -1.28 -30.47 -6.16
N GLY A 66 -1.36 -29.16 -6.46
CA GLY A 66 -0.54 -28.15 -5.78
C GLY A 66 -0.98 -27.88 -4.35
N ASP A 67 -0.03 -27.41 -3.52
CA ASP A 67 -0.30 -27.05 -2.12
C ASP A 67 -1.31 -25.90 -2.01
N ALA A 68 -2.18 -25.98 -1.01
CA ALA A 68 -3.07 -24.87 -0.67
C ALA A 68 -2.27 -23.71 -0.06
N VAL A 69 -2.64 -22.49 -0.40
CA VAL A 69 -1.97 -21.26 0.03
C VAL A 69 -2.96 -20.27 0.66
N PRO A 70 -2.51 -19.40 1.60
CA PRO A 70 -3.39 -18.48 2.29
C PRO A 70 -3.77 -17.28 1.40
N ILE A 71 -5.05 -17.20 1.03
CA ILE A 71 -5.64 -16.17 0.18
C ILE A 71 -6.91 -15.61 0.81
N ALA A 72 -7.11 -14.29 0.70
CA ALA A 72 -8.30 -13.58 1.12
C ALA A 72 -8.89 -12.78 -0.05
N LEU A 73 -10.06 -13.18 -0.53
CA LEU A 73 -10.77 -12.51 -1.63
C LEU A 73 -11.92 -11.66 -1.08
N CYS A 74 -12.21 -10.55 -1.72
CA CYS A 74 -13.42 -9.78 -1.44
C CYS A 74 -14.66 -10.66 -1.62
N ALA A 75 -15.71 -10.41 -0.81
CA ALA A 75 -16.90 -11.24 -0.76
C ALA A 75 -17.54 -11.42 -2.15
N GLY A 76 -17.75 -12.66 -2.56
CA GLY A 76 -18.34 -13.00 -3.87
C GLY A 76 -17.35 -13.04 -5.03
N ARG A 77 -16.06 -12.77 -4.81
CA ARG A 77 -15.03 -12.94 -5.85
C ARG A 77 -14.47 -14.36 -5.93
N SER A 78 -14.05 -14.73 -7.13
CA SER A 78 -13.15 -15.85 -7.37
C SER A 78 -11.83 -15.37 -8.01
N LEU A 79 -10.79 -16.18 -7.96
CA LEU A 79 -9.49 -15.84 -8.55
C LEU A 79 -9.53 -15.74 -10.08
N ASP A 80 -10.46 -16.45 -10.72
CA ASP A 80 -10.62 -16.47 -12.16
C ASP A 80 -11.37 -15.23 -12.69
N GLU A 81 -12.00 -14.46 -11.82
CA GLU A 81 -12.66 -13.20 -12.14
C GLU A 81 -11.67 -12.05 -12.21
N THR A 82 -10.89 -11.99 -13.26
CA THR A 82 -9.72 -11.10 -13.37
C THR A 82 -9.94 -9.86 -14.23
N ALA A 83 -11.03 -9.80 -15.02
CA ALA A 83 -11.34 -8.65 -15.86
C ALA A 83 -11.92 -7.48 -15.05
N PRO A 84 -11.60 -6.21 -15.39
CA PRO A 84 -12.13 -5.04 -14.70
C PRO A 84 -13.65 -5.01 -14.51
N PRO A 85 -14.49 -5.42 -15.47
CA PRO A 85 -15.94 -5.46 -15.25
C PRO A 85 -16.38 -6.32 -14.06
N ASN A 86 -15.63 -7.37 -13.72
CA ASN A 86 -15.98 -8.30 -12.65
C ASN A 86 -15.77 -7.70 -11.25
N TRP A 87 -14.95 -6.68 -11.13
CA TRP A 87 -14.69 -5.99 -9.85
C TRP A 87 -15.18 -4.53 -9.83
N LEU A 88 -15.86 -4.06 -10.88
CA LEU A 88 -16.38 -2.69 -10.98
C LEU A 88 -17.36 -2.35 -9.86
N SER A 89 -18.16 -3.30 -9.39
CA SER A 89 -19.12 -3.09 -8.30
C SER A 89 -18.43 -2.65 -7.00
N TYR A 90 -17.26 -3.21 -6.69
CA TYR A 90 -16.47 -2.81 -5.52
C TYR A 90 -15.91 -1.40 -5.69
N VAL A 91 -15.41 -1.09 -6.89
CA VAL A 91 -14.90 0.24 -7.23
C VAL A 91 -16.00 1.28 -7.09
N ARG A 92 -17.20 1.04 -7.67
CA ARG A 92 -18.35 1.96 -7.59
C ARG A 92 -18.79 2.20 -6.15
N ARG A 93 -18.84 1.16 -5.34
CA ARG A 93 -19.19 1.28 -3.93
C ARG A 93 -18.30 2.27 -3.17
N LEU A 94 -16.98 2.29 -3.45
CA LEU A 94 -16.08 3.29 -2.88
C LEU A 94 -16.24 4.67 -3.53
N THR A 95 -16.45 4.72 -4.84
CA THR A 95 -16.54 6.01 -5.55
C THR A 95 -17.86 6.72 -5.30
N ASP A 96 -18.94 6.01 -4.98
CA ASP A 96 -20.20 6.62 -4.56
C ASP A 96 -20.02 7.45 -3.28
N GLU A 97 -19.09 7.07 -2.40
CA GLU A 97 -18.75 7.83 -1.19
C GLU A 97 -18.04 9.16 -1.51
N ILE A 98 -17.32 9.26 -2.63
CA ILE A 98 -16.49 10.41 -3.01
C ILE A 98 -17.07 11.25 -4.14
N SER A 99 -18.22 10.91 -4.69
CA SER A 99 -18.83 11.53 -5.88
C SER A 99 -19.42 12.93 -5.61
N GLN A 100 -19.43 13.40 -4.38
CA GLN A 100 -20.02 14.68 -4.01
C GLN A 100 -19.09 15.85 -4.37
N GLY A 101 -19.52 16.71 -5.28
CA GLY A 101 -18.83 17.95 -5.64
C GLY A 101 -18.28 18.00 -7.07
N ALA A 102 -17.31 18.88 -7.33
CA ALA A 102 -16.69 19.03 -8.65
C ALA A 102 -16.00 17.74 -9.11
N PRO A 103 -16.01 17.43 -10.42
CA PRO A 103 -15.52 16.16 -10.93
C PRO A 103 -14.03 15.94 -10.62
N TRP A 104 -13.70 14.74 -10.18
CA TRP A 104 -12.32 14.28 -10.03
C TRP A 104 -11.61 14.25 -11.39
N GLY A 105 -10.29 14.40 -11.39
CA GLY A 105 -9.49 14.47 -12.60
C GLY A 105 -9.52 15.85 -13.27
N SER A 106 -10.03 16.88 -12.61
CA SER A 106 -9.88 18.29 -13.01
C SER A 106 -8.50 18.84 -12.59
N PRO A 107 -8.03 19.97 -13.15
CA PRO A 107 -6.74 20.57 -12.77
C PRO A 107 -6.57 20.83 -11.27
N ARG A 108 -7.66 21.18 -10.57
CA ARG A 108 -7.63 21.49 -9.13
C ARG A 108 -7.95 20.27 -8.25
N LYS A 109 -8.42 19.16 -8.83
CA LYS A 109 -8.76 17.90 -8.17
C LYS A 109 -8.17 16.70 -8.94
N PRO A 110 -6.82 16.57 -9.00
CA PRO A 110 -6.18 15.45 -9.70
C PRO A 110 -6.47 14.12 -9.02
N VAL A 111 -6.40 13.05 -9.81
CA VAL A 111 -6.50 11.66 -9.35
C VAL A 111 -5.15 10.97 -9.52
N PHE A 112 -4.72 10.27 -8.50
CA PHE A 112 -3.54 9.41 -8.48
C PHE A 112 -4.01 7.97 -8.34
N ILE A 113 -3.89 7.18 -9.41
CA ILE A 113 -4.23 5.75 -9.39
C ILE A 113 -2.98 4.95 -9.07
N THR A 114 -3.08 4.05 -8.10
CA THR A 114 -1.95 3.22 -7.68
C THR A 114 -2.34 1.75 -7.67
N SER A 115 -1.52 0.92 -8.29
CA SER A 115 -1.70 -0.53 -8.36
C SER A 115 -0.37 -1.19 -8.75
N SER A 116 -0.17 -2.43 -8.40
CA SER A 116 0.92 -3.24 -8.91
C SER A 116 0.48 -4.23 -10.01
N ASN A 117 -0.82 -4.48 -10.12
CA ASN A 117 -1.36 -5.52 -11.00
C ASN A 117 -2.14 -4.97 -12.20
N PHE A 118 -2.87 -3.87 -12.06
CA PHE A 118 -3.75 -3.34 -13.10
C PHE A 118 -4.53 -4.45 -13.85
N GLY A 119 -4.34 -4.55 -15.15
CA GLY A 119 -5.01 -5.52 -16.03
C GLY A 119 -4.28 -6.85 -16.21
N VAL A 120 -3.24 -7.17 -15.42
CA VAL A 120 -2.39 -8.37 -15.64
C VAL A 120 -3.18 -9.67 -15.60
N GLY A 121 -4.24 -9.76 -14.81
CA GLY A 121 -5.13 -10.92 -14.78
C GLY A 121 -5.81 -11.16 -16.12
N SER A 122 -6.21 -10.12 -16.83
CA SER A 122 -6.79 -10.23 -18.19
C SER A 122 -5.75 -10.69 -19.20
N LEU A 123 -4.50 -10.23 -19.12
CA LEU A 123 -3.42 -10.77 -19.97
C LEU A 123 -3.19 -12.26 -19.71
N TYR A 124 -3.24 -12.68 -18.47
CA TYR A 124 -3.11 -14.10 -18.13
C TYR A 124 -4.30 -14.91 -18.69
N ALA A 125 -5.52 -14.42 -18.57
CA ALA A 125 -6.70 -15.04 -19.15
C ALA A 125 -6.55 -15.15 -20.68
N PHE A 126 -6.12 -14.08 -21.38
CA PHE A 126 -5.83 -14.13 -22.81
C PHE A 126 -4.82 -15.24 -23.17
N ARG A 127 -3.75 -15.37 -22.43
CA ARG A 127 -2.74 -16.43 -22.66
C ARG A 127 -3.33 -17.83 -22.59
N ARG A 128 -4.34 -18.04 -21.73
CA ARG A 128 -5.01 -19.34 -21.57
C ARG A 128 -6.10 -19.61 -22.60
N THR A 129 -6.91 -18.61 -22.92
CA THR A 129 -8.12 -18.79 -23.75
C THR A 129 -7.93 -18.35 -25.19
N GLN A 130 -6.95 -17.49 -25.48
CA GLN A 130 -6.72 -16.82 -26.75
C GLN A 130 -7.89 -15.90 -27.18
N GLU A 131 -8.76 -15.51 -26.26
CA GLU A 131 -9.90 -14.62 -26.50
C GLU A 131 -9.45 -13.16 -26.48
N ASN A 132 -9.56 -12.47 -27.61
CA ASN A 132 -9.10 -11.06 -27.77
C ASN A 132 -9.80 -10.09 -26.81
N ALA A 133 -11.01 -10.40 -26.34
CA ALA A 133 -11.73 -9.58 -25.36
C ALA A 133 -10.89 -9.30 -24.10
N HIS A 134 -10.03 -10.23 -23.70
CA HIS A 134 -9.15 -10.05 -22.55
C HIS A 134 -8.06 -8.98 -22.78
N LEU A 135 -7.69 -8.68 -24.01
CA LEU A 135 -6.70 -7.65 -24.32
C LEU A 135 -7.21 -6.23 -24.11
N GLU A 136 -8.53 -6.04 -24.12
CA GLU A 136 -9.16 -4.74 -23.90
C GLU A 136 -8.74 -4.12 -22.55
N TYR A 137 -8.47 -4.95 -21.54
CA TYR A 137 -8.12 -4.52 -20.19
C TYR A 137 -6.70 -4.94 -19.76
N GLY A 138 -5.98 -5.63 -20.62
CA GLY A 138 -4.77 -6.34 -20.28
C GLY A 138 -3.55 -5.47 -20.01
N THR A 139 -3.53 -4.23 -20.51
CA THR A 139 -2.44 -3.29 -20.25
C THR A 139 -2.81 -2.28 -19.17
N PRO A 140 -1.85 -1.73 -18.41
CA PRO A 140 -2.13 -0.67 -17.46
C PRO A 140 -2.89 0.50 -18.07
N SER A 141 -2.49 0.96 -19.24
CA SER A 141 -3.13 2.09 -19.93
C SER A 141 -4.60 1.81 -20.26
N ASN A 142 -4.91 0.64 -20.80
CA ASN A 142 -6.27 0.27 -21.16
C ASN A 142 -7.15 0.14 -19.90
N CYS A 143 -6.63 -0.53 -18.86
CA CYS A 143 -7.32 -0.68 -17.59
C CYS A 143 -7.65 0.69 -16.96
N ILE A 144 -6.70 1.62 -16.94
CA ILE A 144 -6.87 2.95 -16.39
C ILE A 144 -7.85 3.79 -17.20
N GLU A 145 -7.76 3.77 -18.53
CA GLU A 145 -8.67 4.53 -19.38
C GLU A 145 -10.11 4.00 -19.27
N TRP A 146 -10.27 2.68 -19.21
CA TRP A 146 -11.57 2.07 -18.95
C TRP A 146 -12.12 2.54 -17.59
N LEU A 147 -11.32 2.48 -16.52
CA LEU A 147 -11.72 2.89 -15.17
C LEU A 147 -12.10 4.38 -15.13
N ARG A 148 -11.28 5.24 -15.74
CA ARG A 148 -11.52 6.69 -15.85
C ARG A 148 -12.87 6.98 -16.51
N THR A 149 -13.19 6.24 -17.59
CA THR A 149 -14.45 6.38 -18.32
C THR A 149 -15.64 5.92 -17.46
N GLN A 150 -15.52 4.76 -16.81
CA GLN A 150 -16.58 4.21 -15.95
C GLN A 150 -16.92 5.12 -14.75
N LEU A 151 -15.94 5.87 -14.26
CA LEU A 151 -16.08 6.75 -13.11
C LEU A 151 -16.26 8.23 -13.49
N ALA A 152 -16.37 8.53 -14.78
CA ALA A 152 -16.51 9.88 -15.33
C ALA A 152 -15.43 10.86 -14.79
N TRP A 153 -14.20 10.38 -14.58
CA TRP A 153 -13.09 11.22 -14.16
C TRP A 153 -12.51 12.00 -15.35
N GLY A 154 -12.10 13.24 -15.11
CA GLY A 154 -11.43 14.09 -16.09
C GLY A 154 -10.02 13.59 -16.44
N PRO A 155 -9.28 14.33 -17.30
CA PRO A 155 -8.01 13.87 -17.86
C PRO A 155 -6.80 13.96 -16.88
N ARG A 156 -6.94 14.61 -15.74
CA ARG A 156 -5.85 14.76 -14.76
C ARG A 156 -5.75 13.51 -13.86
N VAL A 157 -5.41 12.41 -14.49
CA VAL A 157 -5.15 11.11 -13.86
C VAL A 157 -3.67 10.78 -14.03
N THR A 158 -2.99 10.48 -12.95
CA THR A 158 -1.59 10.03 -12.92
C THR A 158 -1.52 8.65 -12.27
N THR A 159 -0.70 7.77 -12.83
CA THR A 159 -0.59 6.39 -12.39
C THR A 159 0.77 6.12 -11.76
N PHE A 160 0.78 5.41 -10.64
CA PHE A 160 1.99 4.89 -10.02
C PHE A 160 1.92 3.37 -9.88
N SER A 161 3.01 2.71 -10.30
CA SER A 161 3.23 1.28 -10.12
C SER A 161 4.66 1.07 -9.66
N HIS A 162 4.82 0.74 -8.39
CA HIS A 162 6.13 0.44 -7.78
C HIS A 162 5.96 -0.59 -6.66
N ALA A 163 5.52 -1.78 -7.05
CA ALA A 163 5.23 -2.88 -6.13
C ALA A 163 4.45 -2.41 -4.88
N CYS A 164 4.83 -2.83 -3.68
CA CYS A 164 4.09 -2.56 -2.45
C CYS A 164 4.16 -1.09 -1.96
N VAL A 165 5.04 -0.24 -2.53
CA VAL A 165 5.11 1.19 -2.20
C VAL A 165 4.36 2.09 -3.18
N SER A 166 3.63 1.53 -4.16
CA SER A 166 2.87 2.28 -5.16
C SER A 166 1.97 3.34 -4.54
N ALA A 167 1.20 2.97 -3.51
CA ALA A 167 0.29 3.87 -2.80
C ALA A 167 1.03 5.04 -2.13
N HIS A 168 2.20 4.80 -1.55
CA HIS A 168 3.02 5.83 -0.90
C HIS A 168 3.55 6.87 -1.90
N LEU A 169 3.90 6.44 -3.12
CA LEU A 169 4.28 7.37 -4.19
C LEU A 169 3.12 8.28 -4.59
N GLY A 170 1.91 7.72 -4.69
CA GLY A 170 0.68 8.50 -4.94
C GLY A 170 0.44 9.54 -3.85
N LEU A 171 0.52 9.14 -2.57
CA LEU A 171 0.38 10.02 -1.41
C LEU A 171 1.44 11.13 -1.40
N LEU A 172 2.71 10.79 -1.66
CA LEU A 172 3.81 11.75 -1.70
C LEU A 172 3.61 12.79 -2.81
N GLN A 173 3.24 12.36 -4.01
CA GLN A 173 3.02 13.27 -5.13
C GLN A 173 1.79 14.15 -4.92
N ALA A 174 0.71 13.61 -4.38
CA ALA A 174 -0.49 14.37 -4.02
C ALA A 174 -0.16 15.47 -2.98
N SER A 175 0.61 15.11 -1.94
CA SER A 175 1.06 16.08 -0.93
C SER A 175 1.88 17.20 -1.56
N ARG A 176 2.82 16.89 -2.45
CA ARG A 176 3.64 17.90 -3.15
C ARG A 176 2.79 18.88 -3.96
N ILE A 177 1.81 18.39 -4.71
CA ILE A 177 0.94 19.24 -5.52
C ILE A 177 0.05 20.12 -4.65
N LEU A 178 -0.45 19.62 -3.53
CA LEU A 178 -1.21 20.40 -2.56
C LEU A 178 -0.35 21.51 -1.93
N HIS A 179 0.90 21.22 -1.55
CA HIS A 179 1.83 22.20 -0.97
C HIS A 179 2.16 23.33 -1.94
N THR A 180 2.31 23.04 -3.23
CA THR A 180 2.57 24.06 -4.24
C THR A 180 1.32 24.90 -4.58
N GLY A 181 0.15 24.57 -4.04
CA GLY A 181 -1.10 25.24 -4.36
C GLY A 181 -1.64 24.93 -5.77
N LEU A 182 -1.05 23.96 -6.49
CA LEU A 182 -1.51 23.56 -7.82
C LEU A 182 -2.82 22.75 -7.78
N ALA A 183 -3.19 22.20 -6.64
CA ALA A 183 -4.46 21.55 -6.39
C ALA A 183 -5.09 22.01 -5.06
N ASP A 184 -6.40 21.88 -4.94
CA ASP A 184 -7.14 22.11 -3.69
C ASP A 184 -7.38 20.81 -2.94
N GLU A 185 -7.68 19.77 -3.68
CA GLU A 185 -7.88 18.41 -3.20
C GLU A 185 -7.15 17.44 -4.11
N ALA A 186 -6.73 16.30 -3.59
CA ALA A 186 -6.14 15.22 -4.39
C ALA A 186 -6.72 13.88 -3.95
N LEU A 187 -7.18 13.10 -4.91
CA LEU A 187 -7.67 11.74 -4.71
C LEU A 187 -6.54 10.74 -5.01
N ILE A 188 -6.18 9.95 -4.03
CA ILE A 188 -5.38 8.74 -4.22
C ILE A 188 -6.36 7.57 -4.23
N PHE A 189 -6.46 6.89 -5.36
CA PHE A 189 -7.30 5.72 -5.54
C PHE A 189 -6.43 4.50 -5.83
N THR A 190 -6.64 3.42 -5.11
CA THR A 190 -5.82 2.23 -5.22
C THR A 190 -6.66 0.98 -5.38
N PHE A 191 -6.14 0.01 -6.09
CA PHE A 191 -6.74 -1.32 -6.17
C PHE A 191 -5.72 -2.36 -6.59
N ASP A 192 -5.81 -3.53 -5.99
CA ASP A 192 -5.17 -4.76 -6.49
C ASP A 192 -6.12 -5.92 -6.24
N PHE A 193 -6.56 -6.56 -7.30
CA PHE A 193 -7.34 -7.78 -7.25
C PHE A 193 -6.46 -8.96 -7.62
N LEU A 194 -6.50 -10.01 -6.82
CA LEU A 194 -5.71 -11.20 -7.06
C LEU A 194 -6.17 -11.92 -8.33
N SER A 195 -5.20 -12.58 -8.96
CA SER A 195 -5.40 -13.46 -10.11
C SER A 195 -4.52 -14.70 -9.97
N PRO A 196 -4.78 -15.77 -10.73
CA PRO A 196 -3.92 -16.94 -10.74
C PRO A 196 -2.47 -16.60 -11.12
N PHE A 197 -2.26 -15.63 -11.99
CA PHE A 197 -0.93 -15.17 -12.37
C PHE A 197 -0.15 -14.61 -11.17
N VAL A 198 -0.78 -13.74 -10.38
CA VAL A 198 -0.15 -13.10 -9.23
C VAL A 198 0.16 -14.13 -8.16
N ALA A 199 -0.83 -14.94 -7.78
CA ALA A 199 -0.64 -15.94 -6.73
C ALA A 199 0.38 -17.00 -7.14
N GLY A 200 0.35 -17.49 -8.39
CA GLY A 200 1.35 -18.41 -8.92
C GLY A 200 2.75 -17.81 -8.96
N GLY A 201 2.89 -16.50 -9.24
CA GLY A 201 4.16 -15.80 -9.20
C GLY A 201 4.78 -15.80 -7.80
N PHE A 202 4.01 -15.48 -6.75
CA PHE A 202 4.47 -15.51 -5.36
C PHE A 202 4.77 -16.93 -4.88
N GLN A 203 4.02 -17.92 -5.33
CA GLN A 203 4.30 -19.33 -5.05
C GLN A 203 5.61 -19.79 -5.72
N ALA A 204 5.85 -19.41 -6.97
CA ALA A 204 7.09 -19.70 -7.68
C ALA A 204 8.33 -19.11 -7.00
N LEU A 205 8.17 -17.93 -6.34
CA LEU A 205 9.21 -17.33 -5.50
C LEU A 205 9.39 -18.02 -4.15
N LYS A 206 8.58 -19.06 -3.83
CA LYS A 206 8.62 -19.82 -2.57
C LYS A 206 8.38 -19.00 -1.29
N ILE A 207 7.77 -17.84 -1.41
CA ILE A 207 7.39 -17.00 -0.27
C ILE A 207 5.91 -17.11 0.08
N LEU A 208 5.09 -17.67 -0.81
CA LEU A 208 3.71 -18.07 -0.58
C LEU A 208 3.68 -19.61 -0.53
N ASN A 209 3.41 -20.17 0.63
CA ASN A 209 3.41 -21.60 0.89
C ASN A 209 2.18 -22.02 1.71
N SER A 210 2.12 -23.28 2.16
CA SER A 210 0.97 -23.86 2.89
C SER A 210 0.86 -23.42 4.35
N GLU A 211 1.49 -22.31 4.75
CA GLU A 211 1.42 -21.79 6.09
C GLU A 211 0.68 -20.44 6.14
N PHE A 212 -0.07 -20.21 7.20
CA PHE A 212 -0.61 -18.88 7.45
C PHE A 212 0.49 -17.90 7.86
N PRO A 213 0.46 -16.65 7.38
CA PRO A 213 1.41 -15.65 7.82
C PRO A 213 1.29 -15.37 9.32
N ALA A 214 2.45 -15.21 9.96
CA ALA A 214 2.60 -14.75 11.33
C ALA A 214 3.58 -13.57 11.34
N PRO A 215 3.08 -12.34 11.12
CA PRO A 215 3.92 -11.15 11.02
C PRO A 215 4.80 -10.97 12.27
N TYR A 216 6.11 -10.80 12.06
CA TYR A 216 7.12 -10.56 13.10
C TYR A 216 7.32 -11.69 14.11
N GLU A 217 6.74 -12.88 13.93
CA GLU A 217 6.96 -14.01 14.81
C GLU A 217 8.34 -14.65 14.58
N ASP A 218 9.09 -14.89 15.63
CA ASP A 218 10.36 -15.65 15.59
C ASP A 218 10.07 -17.14 15.57
N ARG A 219 10.04 -17.70 14.37
CA ARG A 219 9.75 -19.11 14.07
C ARG A 219 10.65 -19.67 12.97
N ALA A 220 10.60 -20.98 12.75
CA ALA A 220 11.50 -21.65 11.81
C ALA A 220 11.18 -21.37 10.34
N THR A 221 9.90 -21.20 10.00
CA THR A 221 9.40 -21.03 8.62
C THR A 221 8.46 -19.85 8.54
N GLY A 222 8.33 -19.26 7.37
CA GLY A 222 7.45 -18.11 7.14
C GLY A 222 6.71 -18.20 5.81
N SER A 223 5.57 -17.55 5.75
CA SER A 223 4.78 -17.40 4.54
C SER A 223 4.18 -16.01 4.48
N ILE A 224 3.98 -15.50 3.27
CA ILE A 224 3.08 -14.39 3.02
C ILE A 224 1.65 -14.93 2.87
N GLY A 225 0.64 -14.11 3.18
CA GLY A 225 -0.73 -14.31 2.72
C GLY A 225 -1.06 -13.24 1.71
N LEU A 226 -1.83 -13.55 0.67
CA LEU A 226 -2.27 -12.57 -0.32
C LEU A 226 -3.74 -12.20 -0.13
N GLY A 227 -4.08 -10.95 -0.42
CA GLY A 227 -5.46 -10.47 -0.33
C GLY A 227 -5.84 -9.48 -1.43
N ASP A 228 -7.13 -9.45 -1.78
CA ASP A 228 -7.71 -8.35 -2.52
C ASP A 228 -7.73 -7.09 -1.67
N GLY A 229 -7.51 -5.95 -2.29
CA GLY A 229 -7.63 -4.67 -1.62
C GLY A 229 -7.85 -3.52 -2.58
N LEU A 230 -8.78 -2.66 -2.21
CA LEU A 230 -8.98 -1.38 -2.88
C LEU A 230 -9.30 -0.31 -1.84
N GLY A 231 -9.01 0.95 -2.15
CA GLY A 231 -9.22 2.03 -1.22
C GLY A 231 -9.00 3.40 -1.83
N TYR A 232 -9.32 4.42 -1.05
CA TYR A 232 -9.05 5.79 -1.41
C TYR A 232 -8.64 6.62 -0.20
N ILE A 233 -7.87 7.67 -0.47
CA ILE A 233 -7.57 8.77 0.44
C ILE A 233 -7.81 10.07 -0.31
N ILE A 234 -8.56 10.99 0.29
CA ILE A 234 -8.68 12.38 -0.18
C ILE A 234 -7.79 13.24 0.71
N LEU A 235 -6.81 13.87 0.11
CA LEU A 235 -5.93 14.83 0.77
C LEU A 235 -6.33 16.26 0.49
N THR A 236 -6.21 17.10 1.52
CA THR A 236 -6.42 18.57 1.48
C THR A 236 -5.36 19.26 2.33
N ARG A 237 -5.28 20.59 2.28
CA ARG A 237 -4.40 21.37 3.16
C ARG A 237 -4.98 21.64 4.54
N ASP A 238 -6.28 21.73 4.66
CA ASP A 238 -6.95 22.36 5.80
C ASP A 238 -8.13 21.57 6.39
N ARG A 239 -8.64 20.53 5.70
CA ARG A 239 -9.81 19.75 6.14
C ARG A 239 -9.42 18.31 6.50
N GLY A 240 -9.88 17.84 7.64
CA GLY A 240 -9.71 16.48 8.15
C GLY A 240 -9.23 16.46 9.58
N ASP A 241 -9.56 15.38 10.27
CA ASP A 241 -9.25 15.10 11.68
C ASP A 241 -7.96 14.30 11.86
N VAL A 242 -7.37 13.85 10.75
CA VAL A 242 -6.10 13.14 10.70
C VAL A 242 -5.20 13.83 9.66
N LYS A 243 -3.91 13.89 9.94
CA LYS A 243 -2.91 14.48 9.04
C LYS A 243 -1.73 13.54 8.79
N ILE A 244 -1.13 13.66 7.62
CA ILE A 244 0.18 13.10 7.31
C ILE A 244 1.20 14.20 7.62
N ALA A 245 1.94 14.03 8.71
CA ALA A 245 2.89 15.02 9.22
C ALA A 245 4.25 14.95 8.51
N ALA A 246 4.67 13.75 8.10
CA ALA A 246 5.90 13.53 7.34
C ALA A 246 5.77 12.31 6.42
N GLN A 247 6.55 12.31 5.34
CA GLN A 247 6.60 11.22 4.37
C GLN A 247 8.03 11.02 3.89
N SER A 248 8.40 9.76 3.66
CA SER A 248 9.68 9.40 3.08
C SER A 248 9.52 8.21 2.13
N VAL A 249 10.26 8.21 1.05
CA VAL A 249 10.43 7.08 0.14
C VAL A 249 11.90 7.00 -0.24
N HIS A 250 12.48 5.82 -0.11
CA HIS A 250 13.86 5.54 -0.47
C HIS A 250 13.94 4.25 -1.29
N ASN A 251 14.82 4.22 -2.29
CA ASN A 251 15.09 3.02 -3.07
C ASN A 251 16.58 2.69 -2.98
N GLU A 252 16.91 1.54 -2.40
CA GLU A 252 18.29 1.07 -2.22
C GLU A 252 18.87 0.37 -3.46
N MET A 253 17.98 -0.14 -4.36
CA MET A 253 18.36 -0.81 -5.62
C MET A 253 19.37 -1.97 -5.43
N HIS A 254 19.25 -2.70 -4.32
CA HIS A 254 20.19 -3.78 -3.99
C HIS A 254 19.92 -5.05 -4.81
N HIS A 255 18.69 -5.54 -4.82
CA HIS A 255 18.27 -6.79 -5.48
C HIS A 255 16.78 -6.76 -5.84
N PHE A 256 16.35 -7.58 -6.83
CA PHE A 256 14.95 -7.59 -7.31
C PHE A 256 13.93 -8.02 -6.24
N THR A 257 14.29 -8.91 -5.33
CA THR A 257 13.36 -9.49 -4.35
C THR A 257 13.89 -9.52 -2.92
N ALA A 258 15.17 -9.20 -2.69
CA ALA A 258 15.79 -9.18 -1.38
C ALA A 258 16.15 -7.74 -0.96
N ASN A 259 16.01 -7.46 0.34
CA ASN A 259 16.51 -6.22 0.92
C ASN A 259 18.03 -6.29 1.11
N GLU A 260 18.67 -5.15 1.20
CA GLU A 260 20.07 -5.04 1.59
C GLU A 260 20.22 -5.58 3.04
N PRO A 261 21.15 -6.53 3.28
CA PRO A 261 21.21 -7.29 4.55
C PRO A 261 21.44 -6.46 5.81
N THR A 262 22.10 -5.28 5.68
CA THR A 262 22.36 -4.40 6.83
C THR A 262 21.17 -3.51 7.19
N GLY A 263 20.14 -3.42 6.32
CA GLY A 263 18.98 -2.56 6.50
C GLY A 263 19.26 -1.07 6.34
N THR A 264 20.42 -0.71 5.76
CA THR A 264 20.82 0.70 5.59
C THR A 264 19.81 1.49 4.74
N GLY A 265 19.27 0.90 3.67
CA GLY A 265 18.26 1.56 2.83
C GLY A 265 16.97 1.86 3.60
N PHE A 266 16.51 0.91 4.40
CA PHE A 266 15.33 1.13 5.25
C PHE A 266 15.60 2.18 6.34
N SER A 267 16.77 2.14 6.99
CA SER A 267 17.17 3.14 8.00
C SER A 267 17.20 4.56 7.39
N ARG A 268 17.72 4.72 6.18
CA ARG A 268 17.68 6.01 5.46
C ARG A 268 16.25 6.49 5.18
N CYS A 269 15.35 5.57 4.85
CA CYS A 269 13.94 5.92 4.69
C CYS A 269 13.34 6.47 6.00
N LEU A 270 13.79 6.01 7.17
CA LEU A 270 13.28 6.43 8.46
C LEU A 270 13.86 7.77 8.96
N GLU A 271 15.00 8.25 8.46
CA GLU A 271 15.70 9.45 8.98
C GLU A 271 14.78 10.67 9.14
N ASN A 272 14.03 11.02 8.08
CA ASN A 272 13.11 12.15 8.12
C ASN A 272 11.92 11.91 9.05
N ILE A 273 11.48 10.68 9.18
CA ILE A 273 10.37 10.29 10.06
C ILE A 273 10.80 10.38 11.53
N ILE A 274 12.01 9.91 11.85
CA ILE A 274 12.60 10.01 13.19
C ILE A 274 12.71 11.49 13.60
N ALA A 275 13.24 12.33 12.70
CA ALA A 275 13.36 13.78 12.97
C ALA A 275 11.98 14.43 13.18
N ALA A 276 10.99 14.10 12.37
CA ALA A 276 9.64 14.64 12.47
C ALA A 276 8.89 14.15 13.71
N SER A 277 9.21 12.95 14.21
CA SER A 277 8.59 12.36 15.40
C SER A 277 9.33 12.64 16.71
N ALA A 278 10.39 13.44 16.68
CA ALA A 278 11.19 13.74 17.87
C ALA A 278 10.33 14.32 19.02
N GLY A 279 10.48 13.73 20.21
CA GLY A 279 9.71 14.12 21.41
C GLY A 279 8.24 13.63 21.42
N ARG A 280 7.81 12.85 20.43
CA ARG A 280 6.46 12.29 20.33
C ARG A 280 6.45 10.81 20.71
N ARG A 281 5.37 10.39 21.35
CA ARG A 281 5.09 8.97 21.56
C ARG A 281 4.35 8.44 20.35
N VAL A 282 4.96 7.50 19.63
CA VAL A 282 4.35 6.88 18.45
C VAL A 282 4.17 5.38 18.67
N TRP A 283 3.18 4.80 17.98
CA TRP A 283 3.10 3.37 17.73
C TRP A 283 3.44 3.10 16.28
N LEU A 284 3.67 1.85 15.91
CA LEU A 284 4.22 1.46 14.63
C LEU A 284 3.26 0.53 13.91
N LYS A 285 2.90 0.86 12.68
CA LYS A 285 2.20 0.00 11.75
C LYS A 285 3.19 -0.43 10.65
N GLY A 286 3.79 -1.58 10.83
CA GLY A 286 4.81 -2.05 9.93
C GLY A 286 4.29 -2.79 8.70
N HIS A 287 5.19 -3.09 7.75
CA HIS A 287 4.87 -3.84 6.55
C HIS A 287 4.51 -5.30 6.85
N GLY A 288 5.30 -5.97 7.68
CA GLY A 288 5.04 -7.27 8.31
C GLY A 288 4.23 -8.27 7.51
N THR A 289 4.82 -8.88 6.47
CA THR A 289 4.13 -9.82 5.57
C THR A 289 4.06 -11.25 6.13
N GLY A 290 4.88 -11.59 7.13
CA GLY A 290 5.05 -12.94 7.66
C GLY A 290 6.26 -13.69 7.09
N THR A 291 7.02 -13.09 6.16
CA THR A 291 8.34 -13.60 5.76
C THR A 291 9.38 -13.29 6.84
N LEU A 292 10.34 -14.21 7.03
CA LEU A 292 11.25 -14.12 8.19
C LEU A 292 12.29 -13.02 8.04
N ASP A 293 13.08 -13.05 6.97
CA ASP A 293 14.23 -12.13 6.80
C ASP A 293 13.78 -10.66 6.73
N ALA A 294 12.80 -10.37 5.86
CA ALA A 294 12.27 -9.01 5.74
C ALA A 294 11.56 -8.55 7.02
N GLY A 295 10.82 -9.44 7.69
CA GLY A 295 10.14 -9.12 8.95
C GLY A 295 11.13 -8.86 10.09
N ARG A 296 12.20 -9.63 10.19
CA ARG A 296 13.26 -9.46 11.20
C ARG A 296 14.02 -8.16 10.98
N LEU A 297 14.42 -7.89 9.74
CA LEU A 297 15.12 -6.65 9.38
C LEU A 297 14.27 -5.42 9.71
N GLU A 298 12.99 -5.42 9.33
CA GLU A 298 12.08 -4.32 9.60
C GLU A 298 11.87 -4.12 11.11
N ALA A 299 11.59 -5.20 11.85
CA ALA A 299 11.34 -5.13 13.29
C ALA A 299 12.55 -4.56 14.06
N HIS A 300 13.77 -5.02 13.73
CA HIS A 300 14.99 -4.53 14.36
C HIS A 300 15.30 -3.07 14.00
N ALA A 301 15.10 -2.67 12.74
CA ALA A 301 15.31 -1.28 12.34
C ALA A 301 14.29 -0.32 13.00
N LEU A 302 13.03 -0.75 13.11
CA LEU A 302 12.00 0.01 13.82
C LEU A 302 12.29 0.10 15.33
N GLN A 303 12.74 -0.99 15.96
CA GLN A 303 13.17 -0.97 17.36
C GLN A 303 14.37 -0.06 17.58
N ALA A 304 15.36 -0.10 16.70
CA ALA A 304 16.52 0.80 16.79
C ALA A 304 16.13 2.28 16.68
N ALA A 305 15.10 2.60 15.87
CA ALA A 305 14.64 3.95 15.64
C ALA A 305 13.66 4.46 16.73
N PHE A 306 12.78 3.61 17.25
CA PHE A 306 11.64 4.00 18.09
C PHE A 306 11.57 3.23 19.45
N GLY A 307 12.60 2.45 19.78
CA GLY A 307 12.63 1.64 21.00
C GLY A 307 11.55 0.55 20.98
N ASP A 308 10.95 0.29 22.13
CA ASP A 308 9.90 -0.72 22.28
C ASP A 308 8.49 -0.18 22.00
N ALA A 309 8.37 0.79 21.09
CA ALA A 309 7.08 1.28 20.61
C ALA A 309 6.23 0.11 20.06
N PRO A 310 4.90 0.06 20.39
CA PRO A 310 4.05 -1.03 19.92
C PRO A 310 4.07 -1.15 18.39
N LEU A 311 4.44 -2.33 17.88
CA LEU A 311 4.53 -2.67 16.47
C LEU A 311 3.41 -3.64 16.09
N VAL A 312 2.61 -3.29 15.09
CA VAL A 312 1.54 -4.15 14.57
C VAL A 312 1.64 -4.36 13.07
N SER A 313 1.10 -5.50 12.62
CA SER A 313 0.76 -5.76 11.21
C SER A 313 -0.55 -6.54 11.12
N TRP A 314 -1.37 -6.19 10.13
CA TRP A 314 -2.68 -6.81 9.92
C TRP A 314 -2.71 -7.77 8.72
N LYS A 315 -1.57 -7.97 8.05
CA LYS A 315 -1.46 -8.87 6.89
C LYS A 315 -1.68 -10.35 7.24
N GLY A 316 -1.56 -10.71 8.52
CA GLY A 316 -1.96 -12.02 9.02
C GLY A 316 -3.48 -12.26 9.02
N SER A 317 -4.28 -11.22 8.86
CA SER A 317 -5.74 -11.29 8.80
C SER A 317 -6.28 -11.32 7.36
N PHE A 318 -6.11 -10.24 6.61
CA PHE A 318 -6.67 -10.10 5.26
C PHE A 318 -5.62 -10.24 4.13
N GLY A 319 -4.39 -10.65 4.47
CA GLY A 319 -3.32 -10.83 3.51
C GLY A 319 -2.65 -9.51 3.07
N HIS A 320 -1.65 -9.66 2.22
CA HIS A 320 -0.98 -8.55 1.58
C HIS A 320 -1.75 -8.11 0.33
N THR A 321 -2.24 -6.89 0.33
CA THR A 321 -3.01 -6.31 -0.78
C THR A 321 -2.12 -5.59 -1.80
N LEU A 322 -0.87 -6.00 -1.91
CA LEU A 322 0.10 -5.63 -2.94
C LEU A 322 0.34 -4.11 -3.03
N GLY A 323 0.25 -3.51 -4.22
CA GLY A 323 0.46 -2.07 -4.42
C GLY A 323 -0.60 -1.19 -3.75
N SER A 324 -1.76 -1.75 -3.41
CA SER A 324 -2.83 -1.04 -2.71
C SER A 324 -2.62 -0.97 -1.18
N CYS A 325 -1.72 -1.77 -0.61
CA CYS A 325 -1.62 -1.96 0.84
C CYS A 325 -1.42 -0.63 1.61
N GLY A 326 -0.65 0.33 1.08
CA GLY A 326 -0.39 1.59 1.76
C GLY A 326 -1.64 2.42 2.02
N VAL A 327 -2.57 2.52 1.06
CA VAL A 327 -3.85 3.24 1.22
C VAL A 327 -4.86 2.42 2.01
N VAL A 328 -4.98 1.12 1.74
CA VAL A 328 -5.88 0.22 2.48
C VAL A 328 -5.55 0.26 3.97
N GLU A 329 -4.29 0.06 4.32
CA GLU A 329 -3.84 0.07 5.71
C GLU A 329 -3.91 1.47 6.34
N LEU A 330 -3.68 2.55 5.57
CA LEU A 330 -3.86 3.93 6.06
C LEU A 330 -5.33 4.23 6.38
N ALA A 331 -6.28 3.76 5.57
CA ALA A 331 -7.71 3.91 5.89
C ALA A 331 -8.07 3.22 7.22
N ILE A 332 -7.49 2.04 7.51
CA ILE A 332 -7.68 1.34 8.79
C ILE A 332 -6.97 2.10 9.93
N VAL A 333 -5.81 2.71 9.70
CA VAL A 333 -5.12 3.57 10.67
C VAL A 333 -6.00 4.77 11.04
N VAL A 334 -6.66 5.40 10.07
CA VAL A 334 -7.61 6.49 10.33
C VAL A 334 -8.74 6.04 11.26
N GLU A 335 -9.33 4.86 11.02
CA GLU A 335 -10.34 4.28 11.92
C GLU A 335 -9.74 4.02 13.32
N ALA A 336 -8.53 3.46 13.42
CA ALA A 336 -7.88 3.20 14.70
C ALA A 336 -7.64 4.51 15.49
N LEU A 337 -7.21 5.57 14.83
CA LEU A 337 -7.01 6.88 15.46
C LEU A 337 -8.33 7.50 15.94
N ARG A 338 -9.40 7.40 15.14
CA ARG A 338 -10.74 7.91 15.50
C ARG A 338 -11.34 7.18 16.68
N HIS A 339 -11.16 5.87 16.75
CA HIS A 339 -11.72 5.05 17.83
C HIS A 339 -10.82 4.96 19.07
N GLY A 340 -9.61 5.51 19.04
CA GLY A 340 -8.67 5.47 20.18
C GLY A 340 -8.12 4.08 20.48
N LYS A 341 -8.31 3.09 19.57
CA LYS A 341 -7.89 1.70 19.79
C LYS A 341 -7.22 1.13 18.54
N THR A 342 -6.03 0.57 18.70
CA THR A 342 -5.27 -0.08 17.63
C THR A 342 -5.45 -1.59 17.70
N PRO A 343 -5.82 -2.26 16.60
CA PRO A 343 -5.84 -3.73 16.53
C PRO A 343 -4.43 -4.30 16.72
N GLY A 344 -4.31 -5.46 17.37
CA GLY A 344 -3.06 -6.19 17.53
C GLY A 344 -2.57 -6.82 16.21
N THR A 345 -1.40 -7.44 16.28
CA THR A 345 -0.84 -8.20 15.15
C THR A 345 -1.56 -9.53 15.00
N ILE A 346 -2.24 -9.72 13.87
CA ILE A 346 -3.02 -10.93 13.63
C ILE A 346 -2.13 -12.04 13.07
N GLY A 347 -2.29 -13.25 13.61
CA GLY A 347 -1.58 -14.45 13.17
C GLY A 347 -0.33 -14.78 14.00
N THR A 348 0.19 -13.83 14.76
CA THR A 348 1.37 -13.99 15.61
C THR A 348 0.93 -14.45 17.00
N THR A 349 1.37 -15.64 17.40
CA THR A 349 1.04 -16.26 18.69
C THR A 349 2.26 -16.48 19.57
N GLY A 350 3.41 -16.69 18.95
CA GLY A 350 4.71 -16.89 19.59
C GLY A 350 5.45 -15.59 19.91
N PRO A 351 6.72 -15.69 20.32
CA PRO A 351 7.58 -14.52 20.54
C PRO A 351 7.78 -13.73 19.25
N GLY A 352 7.75 -12.40 19.35
CA GLY A 352 8.13 -11.53 18.24
C GLY A 352 9.65 -11.41 18.10
N PHE A 353 10.13 -10.97 16.93
CA PHE A 353 11.55 -10.61 16.70
C PHE A 353 12.02 -9.50 17.66
N THR A 354 11.10 -8.68 18.15
CA THR A 354 11.37 -7.62 19.12
C THR A 354 10.27 -7.58 20.19
N PRO A 355 10.56 -7.04 21.40
CA PRO A 355 9.56 -6.90 22.46
C PRO A 355 8.38 -6.02 22.10
N GLY A 356 8.55 -5.07 21.18
CA GLY A 356 7.51 -4.15 20.75
C GLY A 356 6.37 -4.79 19.94
N VAL A 357 6.47 -6.04 19.49
CA VAL A 357 5.41 -6.70 18.70
C VAL A 357 4.14 -6.87 19.56
N ALA A 358 3.15 -6.01 19.30
CA ALA A 358 1.88 -6.02 20.01
C ALA A 358 0.91 -7.02 19.36
N ARG A 359 0.54 -8.06 20.12
CA ARG A 359 -0.37 -9.14 19.64
C ARG A 359 -1.82 -8.83 19.96
N GLU A 360 -2.08 -8.14 21.05
CA GLU A 360 -3.41 -7.77 21.50
C GLU A 360 -3.74 -6.32 21.11
N PRO A 361 -5.02 -5.99 20.91
CA PRO A 361 -5.44 -4.62 20.72
C PRO A 361 -5.09 -3.75 21.94
N PHE A 362 -4.67 -2.50 21.70
CA PHE A 362 -4.29 -1.56 22.75
C PHE A 362 -4.91 -0.17 22.55
N ASP A 363 -5.00 0.58 23.63
CA ASP A 363 -5.41 1.98 23.64
C ASP A 363 -4.31 2.84 23.02
N ASN A 364 -4.66 3.60 21.97
CA ASN A 364 -3.73 4.48 21.26
C ASN A 364 -3.92 5.97 21.62
N THR A 365 -4.77 6.29 22.59
CA THR A 365 -5.04 7.70 22.96
C THR A 365 -3.86 8.36 23.63
N ALA A 366 -2.98 7.57 24.24
CA ALA A 366 -1.74 8.05 24.86
C ALA A 366 -0.59 8.28 23.86
N TYR A 367 -0.81 8.01 22.57
CA TYR A 367 0.18 8.22 21.51
C TYR A 367 -0.19 9.44 20.69
N ASP A 368 0.83 10.23 20.31
CA ASP A 368 0.67 11.42 19.49
C ASP A 368 0.42 11.08 18.02
N GLY A 369 0.92 9.90 17.59
CA GLY A 369 0.78 9.47 16.21
C GLY A 369 1.20 8.02 15.96
N VAL A 370 1.25 7.68 14.69
CA VAL A 370 1.68 6.37 14.19
C VAL A 370 2.68 6.53 13.06
N VAL A 371 3.72 5.70 13.08
CA VAL A 371 4.62 5.53 11.93
C VAL A 371 4.16 4.31 11.13
N CYS A 372 3.74 4.55 9.88
CA CYS A 372 3.36 3.50 8.94
C CYS A 372 4.51 3.23 7.98
N THR A 373 4.89 1.96 7.80
CA THR A 373 5.96 1.56 6.87
C THR A 373 5.48 0.60 5.81
N SER A 374 6.12 0.62 4.66
CA SER A 374 5.95 -0.34 3.58
C SER A 374 7.29 -0.64 2.93
N ASN A 375 7.54 -1.93 2.69
CA ASN A 375 8.74 -2.43 2.05
C ASN A 375 8.35 -3.19 0.78
N ALA A 376 9.06 -2.98 -0.31
CA ALA A 376 8.73 -3.56 -1.60
C ALA A 376 9.91 -4.31 -2.21
N PHE A 377 9.60 -5.27 -3.05
CA PHE A 377 10.57 -5.85 -3.97
C PHE A 377 11.27 -4.75 -4.77
N GLY A 378 12.55 -4.98 -5.09
CA GLY A 378 13.41 -3.97 -5.70
C GLY A 378 14.09 -3.04 -4.70
N GLY A 379 13.93 -3.27 -3.38
CA GLY A 379 14.57 -2.49 -2.32
C GLY A 379 13.95 -1.10 -2.14
N ALA A 380 12.67 -0.95 -2.43
CA ALA A 380 11.97 0.29 -2.17
C ALA A 380 11.30 0.28 -0.79
N HIS A 381 11.50 1.35 -0.04
CA HIS A 381 11.01 1.57 1.32
C HIS A 381 10.19 2.86 1.38
N ALA A 382 9.12 2.85 2.13
CA ALA A 382 8.30 4.03 2.39
C ALA A 382 7.90 4.12 3.85
N ALA A 383 7.80 5.34 4.35
CA ALA A 383 7.33 5.60 5.70
C ALA A 383 6.49 6.89 5.78
N LEU A 384 5.47 6.88 6.63
CA LEU A 384 4.59 8.01 6.91
C LEU A 384 4.54 8.24 8.43
N LEU A 385 4.55 9.50 8.86
CA LEU A 385 4.11 9.88 10.20
C LEU A 385 2.68 10.42 10.09
N VAL A 386 1.74 9.78 10.76
CA VAL A 386 0.32 10.11 10.74
C VAL A 386 -0.13 10.47 12.15
N GLU A 387 -0.87 11.57 12.30
CA GLU A 387 -1.27 12.14 13.58
C GLU A 387 -2.74 12.58 13.56
N ARG A 388 -3.36 12.67 14.73
CA ARG A 388 -4.60 13.46 14.89
C ARG A 388 -4.30 14.93 14.59
N ALA A 389 -5.21 15.63 13.91
CA ALA A 389 -4.99 16.99 13.39
C ALA A 389 -5.57 18.08 14.29
#